data_c556738c3fb2ccf8ffeaf609e62d01b0
#
_entry.id   c556738c3fb2ccf8ffeaf609e62d01b0
#
_cell.length_a   1.000
_cell.length_b   1.000
_cell.length_c   1.000
_cell.angle_alpha   90.00
_cell.angle_beta   90.00
_cell.angle_gamma   90.00
#
_symmetry.space_group_name_H-M   'P 1'
#
loop_
_entity.id
_entity.type
_entity.pdbx_description
1 polymer ?
#
loop_
_entity_poly.entity_id
_entity_poly.type
_entity_poly.pdbx_seq_one_letter_code
_entity_poly.pdbx_strand_id
1 'polypeptide(L)'
;YQYQVFSKSPVSGSPTVIKVADPFSNLIISSYDDNQIPENSFPNLPKFPENQIGEFTFINKSEKYDWNITEFDKPKKEDLIIYEILVRDFDKESSFQNLIDRIEYFKNLNINAIELMPVMEFEGNESWGYNSSYHLSLDKFYGTQNKLKEFIDLCHQNGIAVILDLALNHVFGRSPLVKMWMDDPDNNSWGGPSNENPYFNQSA
;
A
#
# COMPACT_ATOMS: atom_id res chain seq x y z
N TYR A 1 6.20 2.37 -15.95
CA TYR A 1 5.74 3.55 -16.72
C TYR A 1 5.22 4.65 -15.81
N GLN A 2 5.11 5.83 -16.38
CA GLN A 2 4.40 6.97 -15.79
C GLN A 2 3.46 7.54 -16.83
N TYR A 3 2.39 8.17 -16.40
CA TYR A 3 1.59 9.04 -17.24
C TYR A 3 2.21 10.45 -17.31
N GLN A 4 2.09 11.08 -18.46
CA GLN A 4 2.34 12.51 -18.62
C GLN A 4 0.99 13.21 -18.76
N VAL A 5 0.64 14.00 -17.76
CA VAL A 5 -0.61 14.76 -17.74
C VAL A 5 -0.31 16.20 -18.14
N PHE A 6 -0.90 16.63 -19.24
CA PHE A 6 -0.80 18.01 -19.72
C PHE A 6 -1.95 18.83 -19.16
N SER A 7 -1.66 19.87 -18.42
CA SER A 7 -2.63 20.72 -17.76
C SER A 7 -2.19 22.17 -17.76
N LYS A 8 -2.96 23.02 -17.11
CA LYS A 8 -2.54 24.38 -16.74
C LYS A 8 -2.20 24.41 -15.27
N SER A 9 -1.11 25.06 -14.91
CA SER A 9 -0.80 25.33 -13.52
C SER A 9 -1.91 26.21 -12.91
N PRO A 10 -2.50 25.82 -11.78
CA PRO A 10 -3.48 26.67 -11.09
C PRO A 10 -2.86 27.97 -10.56
N VAL A 11 -1.54 27.98 -10.33
CA VAL A 11 -0.81 29.16 -9.81
C VAL A 11 -0.44 30.12 -10.94
N SER A 12 0.23 29.63 -11.98
CA SER A 12 0.73 30.49 -13.06
C SER A 12 -0.19 30.62 -14.25
N GLY A 13 -1.18 29.73 -14.39
CA GLY A 13 -2.04 29.63 -15.57
C GLY A 13 -1.33 29.12 -16.82
N SER A 14 -0.04 28.81 -16.72
CA SER A 14 0.80 28.35 -17.83
C SER A 14 0.63 26.85 -18.08
N PRO A 15 0.84 26.38 -19.33
CA PRO A 15 0.87 24.96 -19.62
C PRO A 15 1.96 24.27 -18.78
N THR A 16 1.58 23.17 -18.12
CA THR A 16 2.50 22.35 -17.33
C THR A 16 2.36 20.89 -17.68
N VAL A 17 3.39 20.10 -17.41
CA VAL A 17 3.42 18.65 -17.60
C VAL A 17 3.75 17.99 -16.26
N ILE A 18 2.81 17.20 -15.76
CA ILE A 18 2.97 16.45 -14.52
C ILE A 18 3.23 14.99 -14.88
N LYS A 19 4.24 14.38 -14.27
CA LYS A 19 4.52 12.95 -14.40
C LYS A 19 4.03 12.25 -13.15
N VAL A 20 3.15 11.27 -13.33
CA VAL A 20 2.57 10.50 -12.23
C VAL A 20 2.52 9.01 -12.57
N ALA A 21 2.68 8.18 -11.55
CA ALA A 21 2.37 6.76 -11.67
C ALA A 21 0.85 6.56 -11.77
N ASP A 22 0.43 5.38 -12.18
CA ASP A 22 -1.00 5.04 -12.26
C ASP A 22 -1.60 4.93 -10.85
N PRO A 23 -2.65 5.67 -10.50
CA PRO A 23 -3.31 5.54 -9.20
C PRO A 23 -3.92 4.15 -8.94
N PHE A 24 -4.14 3.37 -9.99
CA PHE A 24 -4.65 2.00 -9.92
C PHE A 24 -3.56 0.93 -9.97
N SER A 25 -2.30 1.33 -9.79
CA SER A 25 -1.18 0.38 -9.74
C SER A 25 -1.33 -0.62 -8.60
N ASN A 26 -0.92 -1.84 -8.87
CA ASN A 26 -0.77 -2.90 -7.86
C ASN A 26 0.68 -3.12 -7.42
N LEU A 27 1.63 -2.45 -8.07
CA LEU A 27 3.02 -2.36 -7.67
C LEU A 27 3.61 -1.03 -8.13
N ILE A 28 4.15 -0.29 -7.18
CA ILE A 28 4.86 0.96 -7.39
C ILE A 28 6.34 0.72 -7.10
N ILE A 29 7.22 1.22 -7.95
CA ILE A 29 8.65 1.37 -7.66
C ILE A 29 8.96 2.83 -7.42
N SER A 30 9.76 3.12 -6.39
CA SER A 30 10.03 4.46 -5.89
C SER A 30 11.53 4.73 -5.75
N SER A 31 11.97 5.90 -6.24
CA SER A 31 13.34 6.35 -6.01
C SER A 31 13.61 6.79 -4.58
N TYR A 32 12.55 6.98 -3.79
CA TYR A 32 12.66 7.55 -2.45
C TYR A 32 12.91 6.47 -1.39
N ASP A 33 12.24 5.33 -1.51
CA ASP A 33 12.12 4.37 -0.41
C ASP A 33 12.66 2.96 -0.76
N ASP A 34 12.65 2.56 -2.04
CA ASP A 34 12.93 1.19 -2.47
C ASP A 34 14.35 0.69 -2.14
N ASN A 35 15.31 1.59 -2.04
CA ASN A 35 16.69 1.23 -1.68
C ASN A 35 16.86 0.74 -0.24
N GLN A 36 15.85 0.91 0.60
CA GLN A 36 15.83 0.47 1.99
C GLN A 36 14.99 -0.80 2.19
N ILE A 37 14.33 -1.29 1.14
CA ILE A 37 13.49 -2.50 1.23
C ILE A 37 14.40 -3.73 1.30
N PRO A 38 14.24 -4.56 2.36
CA PRO A 38 15.05 -5.76 2.50
C PRO A 38 14.77 -6.80 1.40
N GLU A 39 15.79 -7.40 0.84
CA GLU A 39 15.68 -8.44 -0.20
C GLU A 39 14.84 -9.64 0.26
N ASN A 40 14.86 -9.97 1.54
CA ASN A 40 14.06 -11.06 2.11
C ASN A 40 12.57 -10.69 2.21
N SER A 41 12.21 -9.41 2.34
CA SER A 41 10.81 -8.97 2.32
C SER A 41 10.26 -8.98 0.89
N PHE A 42 10.99 -8.40 -0.05
CA PHE A 42 10.58 -8.36 -1.45
C PHE A 42 11.70 -8.88 -2.38
N PRO A 43 11.80 -10.21 -2.56
CA PRO A 43 12.81 -10.80 -3.44
C PRO A 43 12.65 -10.31 -4.89
N ASN A 44 13.79 -9.96 -5.50
CA ASN A 44 13.84 -9.49 -6.88
C ASN A 44 12.98 -8.23 -7.14
N LEU A 45 12.91 -7.31 -6.17
CA LEU A 45 12.26 -6.03 -6.40
C LEU A 45 12.84 -5.37 -7.66
N PRO A 46 12.01 -4.94 -8.63
CA PRO A 46 12.49 -4.29 -9.84
C PRO A 46 13.28 -3.04 -9.49
N LYS A 47 14.46 -2.90 -10.09
CA LYS A 47 15.29 -1.72 -9.87
C LYS A 47 14.64 -0.48 -10.43
N PHE A 48 14.69 0.59 -9.66
CA PHE A 48 14.24 1.90 -10.12
C PHE A 48 15.10 2.36 -11.31
N PRO A 49 14.51 2.99 -12.36
CA PRO A 49 15.26 3.43 -13.54
C PRO A 49 16.35 4.46 -13.19
N GLU A 50 17.56 4.26 -13.71
CA GLU A 50 18.67 5.19 -13.50
C GLU A 50 18.33 6.57 -14.04
N ASN A 51 18.84 7.61 -13.39
CA ASN A 51 18.65 9.02 -13.74
C ASN A 51 17.19 9.49 -13.80
N GLN A 52 16.29 8.79 -13.12
CA GLN A 52 14.90 9.21 -12.91
C GLN A 52 14.64 9.48 -11.42
N ILE A 53 13.58 10.23 -11.13
CA ILE A 53 13.11 10.52 -9.78
C ILE A 53 11.59 10.37 -9.75
N GLY A 54 11.06 9.92 -8.62
CA GLY A 54 9.62 9.77 -8.40
C GLY A 54 9.18 8.33 -8.25
N GLU A 55 7.96 8.08 -8.60
CA GLU A 55 7.35 6.76 -8.57
C GLU A 55 6.92 6.32 -9.96
N PHE A 56 7.08 5.04 -10.24
CA PHE A 56 6.69 4.41 -11.49
C PHE A 56 5.74 3.23 -11.22
N THR A 57 4.74 3.12 -12.05
CA THR A 57 3.95 1.89 -12.12
C THR A 57 4.80 0.78 -12.71
N PHE A 58 4.89 -0.32 -12.00
CA PHE A 58 5.48 -1.54 -12.53
C PHE A 58 4.36 -2.54 -12.86
N ILE A 59 4.35 -3.03 -14.10
CA ILE A 59 3.39 -4.07 -14.50
C ILE A 59 3.92 -5.41 -14.00
N ASN A 60 3.44 -5.81 -12.84
CA ASN A 60 3.77 -7.10 -12.27
C ASN A 60 2.86 -8.18 -12.90
N LYS A 61 3.48 -9.11 -13.64
CA LYS A 61 2.82 -10.32 -14.11
C LYS A 61 3.03 -11.44 -13.09
N SER A 62 2.67 -11.17 -11.81
CA SER A 62 2.73 -12.21 -10.79
C SER A 62 1.85 -13.39 -11.20
N GLU A 63 2.33 -14.59 -10.96
CA GLU A 63 1.53 -15.80 -11.12
C GLU A 63 0.29 -15.72 -10.24
N LYS A 64 -0.80 -16.28 -10.73
CA LYS A 64 -2.04 -16.37 -9.96
C LYS A 64 -1.76 -17.20 -8.71
N TYR A 65 -2.12 -16.66 -7.54
CA TYR A 65 -2.04 -17.41 -6.30
C TYR A 65 -3.12 -18.51 -6.28
N ASP A 66 -2.72 -19.74 -6.04
CA ASP A 66 -3.64 -20.87 -5.88
C ASP A 66 -4.02 -21.03 -4.42
N TRP A 67 -5.27 -20.69 -4.11
CA TRP A 67 -5.80 -20.76 -2.76
C TRP A 67 -6.04 -22.21 -2.31
N ASN A 68 -5.55 -22.59 -1.14
CA ASN A 68 -5.90 -23.87 -0.52
C ASN A 68 -7.33 -23.85 0.04
N ILE A 69 -7.74 -22.70 0.57
CA ILE A 69 -9.10 -22.50 1.07
C ILE A 69 -9.86 -21.61 0.08
N THR A 70 -10.74 -22.21 -0.69
CA THR A 70 -11.58 -21.50 -1.68
C THR A 70 -12.91 -21.03 -1.10
N GLU A 71 -13.37 -21.65 -0.02
CA GLU A 71 -14.55 -21.27 0.73
C GLU A 71 -14.18 -21.21 2.22
N PHE A 72 -14.30 -20.03 2.81
CA PHE A 72 -14.02 -19.80 4.22
C PHE A 72 -15.32 -19.45 4.96
N ASP A 73 -15.67 -20.30 5.95
CA ASP A 73 -16.79 -20.01 6.85
C ASP A 73 -16.35 -19.00 7.91
N LYS A 74 -16.60 -17.73 7.63
CA LYS A 74 -16.17 -16.63 8.49
C LYS A 74 -16.97 -16.58 9.79
N PRO A 75 -16.32 -16.22 10.90
CA PRO A 75 -17.00 -16.01 12.19
C PRO A 75 -18.13 -14.98 12.07
N LYS A 76 -19.18 -15.13 12.87
CA LYS A 76 -20.21 -14.11 12.98
C LYS A 76 -19.62 -12.85 13.61
N LYS A 77 -20.17 -11.71 13.23
CA LYS A 77 -19.69 -10.41 13.73
C LYS A 77 -19.72 -10.31 15.26
N GLU A 78 -20.74 -10.90 15.87
CA GLU A 78 -20.97 -10.89 17.31
C GLU A 78 -19.98 -11.79 18.09
N ASP A 79 -19.37 -12.75 17.39
CA ASP A 79 -18.47 -13.75 17.97
C ASP A 79 -16.99 -13.44 17.70
N LEU A 80 -16.67 -12.28 17.10
CA LEU A 80 -15.30 -11.92 16.75
C LEU A 80 -14.45 -11.68 18.01
N ILE A 81 -13.31 -12.34 18.05
CA ILE A 81 -12.20 -12.08 18.97
C ILE A 81 -11.05 -11.62 18.09
N ILE A 82 -10.84 -10.31 18.03
CA ILE A 82 -9.92 -9.68 17.08
C ILE A 82 -8.58 -9.40 17.75
N TYR A 83 -7.51 -9.71 17.04
CA TYR A 83 -6.14 -9.30 17.37
C TYR A 83 -5.64 -8.33 16.31
N GLU A 84 -5.49 -7.06 16.68
CA GLU A 84 -4.97 -6.02 15.79
C GLU A 84 -3.45 -6.09 15.72
N ILE A 85 -2.89 -5.95 14.52
CA ILE A 85 -1.46 -6.05 14.24
C ILE A 85 -0.99 -4.88 13.39
N LEU A 86 0.04 -4.18 13.87
CA LEU A 86 0.91 -3.39 13.03
C LEU A 86 2.06 -4.28 12.54
N VAL A 87 2.11 -4.61 11.26
CA VAL A 87 3.11 -5.53 10.68
C VAL A 87 4.53 -5.08 11.00
N ARG A 88 4.79 -3.77 10.95
CA ARG A 88 6.09 -3.17 11.28
C ARG A 88 6.61 -3.56 12.66
N ASP A 89 5.72 -3.55 13.66
CA ASP A 89 6.10 -3.66 15.07
C ASP A 89 5.88 -5.06 15.67
N PHE A 90 5.28 -5.97 14.88
CA PHE A 90 4.89 -7.27 15.41
C PHE A 90 6.09 -8.20 15.70
N ASP A 91 7.07 -8.22 14.83
CA ASP A 91 8.29 -9.03 15.01
C ASP A 91 9.49 -8.35 14.34
N LYS A 92 10.68 -8.89 14.54
CA LYS A 92 11.97 -8.31 14.18
C LYS A 92 12.12 -7.91 12.69
N GLU A 93 11.52 -8.65 11.78
CA GLU A 93 11.70 -8.45 10.33
C GLU A 93 10.55 -7.68 9.66
N SER A 94 9.53 -7.26 10.40
CA SER A 94 8.44 -6.39 9.92
C SER A 94 7.80 -6.87 8.60
N SER A 95 7.58 -8.18 8.43
CA SER A 95 7.15 -8.74 7.14
C SER A 95 5.96 -9.69 7.24
N PHE A 96 5.24 -9.89 6.13
CA PHE A 96 4.20 -10.93 6.05
C PHE A 96 4.74 -12.33 6.32
N GLN A 97 6.02 -12.60 5.99
CA GLN A 97 6.64 -13.88 6.31
C GLN A 97 6.69 -14.12 7.82
N ASN A 98 6.98 -13.10 8.60
CA ASN A 98 6.98 -13.24 10.07
C ASN A 98 5.61 -13.55 10.63
N LEU A 99 4.53 -13.00 10.04
CA LEU A 99 3.17 -13.37 10.44
C LEU A 99 2.88 -14.85 10.12
N ILE A 100 3.33 -15.33 8.97
CA ILE A 100 3.23 -16.75 8.58
C ILE A 100 3.95 -17.64 9.60
N ASP A 101 5.18 -17.29 9.94
CA ASP A 101 6.01 -18.06 10.87
C ASP A 101 5.42 -18.09 12.30
N ARG A 102 4.54 -17.15 12.61
CA ARG A 102 3.88 -17.01 13.93
C ARG A 102 2.45 -17.56 13.97
N ILE A 103 2.01 -18.32 13.00
CA ILE A 103 0.62 -18.84 12.98
C ILE A 103 0.24 -19.61 14.25
N GLU A 104 1.15 -20.40 14.81
CA GLU A 104 0.91 -21.13 16.04
C GLU A 104 0.72 -20.22 17.26
N TYR A 105 1.35 -19.05 17.28
CA TYR A 105 1.11 -18.03 18.30
C TYR A 105 -0.34 -17.55 18.24
N PHE A 106 -0.85 -17.22 17.06
CA PHE A 106 -2.23 -16.76 16.90
C PHE A 106 -3.26 -17.84 17.27
N LYS A 107 -3.00 -19.08 16.90
CA LYS A 107 -3.83 -20.23 17.29
C LYS A 107 -3.92 -20.38 18.81
N ASN A 108 -2.80 -20.25 19.50
CA ASN A 108 -2.73 -20.40 20.95
C ASN A 108 -3.42 -19.25 21.70
N LEU A 109 -3.67 -18.11 21.06
CA LEU A 109 -4.45 -17.02 21.63
C LEU A 109 -5.97 -17.27 21.59
N ASN A 110 -6.43 -18.32 20.89
CA ASN A 110 -7.84 -18.62 20.67
C ASN A 110 -8.62 -17.45 20.04
N ILE A 111 -7.96 -16.65 19.21
CA ILE A 111 -8.60 -15.61 18.40
C ILE A 111 -9.23 -16.23 17.16
N ASN A 112 -10.21 -15.57 16.59
CA ASN A 112 -10.84 -15.99 15.34
C ASN A 112 -10.79 -14.92 14.24
N ALA A 113 -10.14 -13.78 14.50
CA ALA A 113 -9.84 -12.76 13.52
C ALA A 113 -8.51 -12.05 13.82
N ILE A 114 -7.79 -11.70 12.75
CA ILE A 114 -6.64 -10.80 12.79
C ILE A 114 -7.02 -9.57 11.98
N GLU A 115 -6.83 -8.39 12.57
CA GLU A 115 -6.95 -7.12 11.87
C GLU A 115 -5.56 -6.57 11.58
N LEU A 116 -5.24 -6.42 10.30
CA LEU A 116 -4.00 -5.78 9.88
C LEU A 116 -4.23 -4.28 9.77
N MET A 117 -3.48 -3.49 10.54
CA MET A 117 -3.36 -2.05 10.29
C MET A 117 -2.93 -1.82 8.85
N PRO A 118 -3.12 -0.61 8.27
CA PRO A 118 -3.03 -0.43 6.83
C PRO A 118 -1.74 -0.97 6.23
N VAL A 119 -1.89 -1.79 5.19
CA VAL A 119 -0.79 -2.43 4.44
C VAL A 119 -0.66 -1.90 3.01
N MET A 120 -1.39 -0.83 2.70
CA MET A 120 -1.28 -0.15 1.41
C MET A 120 0.04 0.62 1.33
N GLU A 121 0.55 0.82 0.11
CA GLU A 121 1.76 1.61 -0.15
C GLU A 121 1.63 3.01 0.44
N PHE A 122 2.52 3.34 1.37
CA PHE A 122 2.57 4.62 2.08
C PHE A 122 3.91 5.34 1.85
N GLU A 123 4.00 6.58 2.28
CA GLU A 123 5.24 7.35 2.17
C GLU A 123 6.26 6.93 3.23
N GLY A 124 7.47 6.57 2.79
CA GLY A 124 8.54 6.02 3.63
C GLY A 124 8.37 4.53 3.90
N ASN A 125 9.22 3.98 4.77
CA ASN A 125 9.20 2.56 5.16
C ASN A 125 8.81 2.37 6.64
N GLU A 126 8.62 3.45 7.38
CA GLU A 126 8.26 3.45 8.80
C GLU A 126 7.00 4.26 9.04
N SER A 127 5.85 3.58 9.08
CA SER A 127 4.56 4.21 9.29
C SER A 127 3.59 3.25 9.99
N TRP A 128 2.49 3.79 10.49
CA TRP A 128 1.31 3.01 10.86
C TRP A 128 0.45 2.65 9.62
N GLY A 129 0.82 3.18 8.44
CA GLY A 129 0.14 2.91 7.18
C GLY A 129 -0.99 3.88 6.84
N TYR A 130 -1.31 4.86 7.72
CA TYR A 130 -2.38 5.83 7.47
C TYR A 130 -1.96 6.98 6.55
N ASN A 131 -0.72 7.05 6.12
CA ASN A 131 -0.19 7.99 5.13
C ASN A 131 -0.13 7.37 3.73
N SER A 132 -1.19 6.67 3.33
CA SER A 132 -1.30 5.96 2.06
C SER A 132 -1.16 6.89 0.86
N SER A 133 -0.39 6.45 -0.13
CA SER A 133 -0.20 7.13 -1.41
C SER A 133 -0.85 6.37 -2.57
N TYR A 134 -0.88 5.03 -2.49
CA TYR A 134 -1.44 4.14 -3.52
C TYR A 134 -2.31 3.06 -2.90
N HIS A 135 -3.61 3.25 -2.96
CA HIS A 135 -4.59 2.39 -2.26
C HIS A 135 -4.69 0.95 -2.79
N LEU A 136 -4.25 0.69 -4.03
CA LEU A 136 -4.32 -0.63 -4.66
C LEU A 136 -2.98 -1.35 -4.70
N SER A 137 -1.90 -0.71 -4.24
CA SER A 137 -0.59 -1.33 -4.06
C SER A 137 -0.39 -1.72 -2.61
N LEU A 138 0.25 -2.85 -2.38
CA LEU A 138 0.77 -3.20 -1.06
C LEU A 138 2.11 -2.53 -0.83
N ASP A 139 2.38 -2.18 0.42
CA ASP A 139 3.68 -1.69 0.82
C ASP A 139 4.74 -2.78 0.69
N LYS A 140 5.77 -2.49 -0.09
CA LYS A 140 6.84 -3.42 -0.42
C LYS A 140 7.71 -3.81 0.78
N PHE A 141 7.76 -2.95 1.79
CA PHE A 141 8.52 -3.21 3.00
C PHE A 141 7.97 -4.43 3.76
N TYR A 142 6.65 -4.64 3.70
CA TYR A 142 5.99 -5.79 4.31
C TYR A 142 6.07 -7.06 3.47
N GLY A 143 6.29 -6.94 2.17
CA GLY A 143 6.44 -8.08 1.29
C GLY A 143 5.57 -8.08 0.03
N THR A 144 5.56 -9.23 -0.65
CA THR A 144 4.83 -9.40 -1.91
C THR A 144 3.34 -9.66 -1.69
N GLN A 145 2.53 -9.41 -2.74
CA GLN A 145 1.11 -9.76 -2.74
C GLN A 145 0.87 -11.25 -2.47
N ASN A 146 1.73 -12.12 -2.99
CA ASN A 146 1.58 -13.55 -2.77
C ASN A 146 1.88 -13.93 -1.33
N LYS A 147 2.78 -13.25 -0.64
CA LYS A 147 3.02 -13.46 0.78
C LYS A 147 1.84 -13.04 1.65
N LEU A 148 1.19 -11.93 1.33
CA LEU A 148 -0.05 -11.56 2.03
C LEU A 148 -1.16 -12.60 1.79
N LYS A 149 -1.32 -13.08 0.54
CA LYS A 149 -2.31 -14.12 0.22
C LYS A 149 -1.99 -15.44 0.94
N GLU A 150 -0.74 -15.83 1.01
CA GLU A 150 -0.27 -17.01 1.76
C GLU A 150 -0.63 -16.89 3.25
N PHE A 151 -0.40 -15.73 3.85
CA PHE A 151 -0.78 -15.47 5.23
C PHE A 151 -2.31 -15.58 5.43
N ILE A 152 -3.09 -14.96 4.54
CA ILE A 152 -4.57 -15.03 4.60
C ILE A 152 -5.04 -16.48 4.46
N ASP A 153 -4.51 -17.21 3.50
CA ASP A 153 -4.87 -18.61 3.24
C ASP A 153 -4.54 -19.49 4.46
N LEU A 154 -3.37 -19.28 5.06
CA LEU A 154 -2.95 -19.99 6.27
C LEU A 154 -3.84 -19.65 7.47
N CYS A 155 -4.25 -18.39 7.62
CA CYS A 155 -5.23 -17.99 8.63
C CYS A 155 -6.56 -18.71 8.42
N HIS A 156 -7.08 -18.73 7.21
CA HIS A 156 -8.33 -19.41 6.86
C HIS A 156 -8.26 -20.92 7.13
N GLN A 157 -7.13 -21.59 6.84
CA GLN A 157 -6.91 -22.99 7.18
C GLN A 157 -7.01 -23.27 8.69
N ASN A 158 -6.76 -22.25 9.50
CA ASN A 158 -6.81 -22.35 10.96
C ASN A 158 -8.07 -21.68 11.57
N GLY A 159 -9.08 -21.38 10.75
CA GLY A 159 -10.34 -20.79 11.22
C GLY A 159 -10.26 -19.34 11.66
N ILE A 160 -9.20 -18.62 11.24
CA ILE A 160 -8.94 -17.22 11.59
C ILE A 160 -9.27 -16.35 10.38
N ALA A 161 -10.18 -15.39 10.51
CA ALA A 161 -10.48 -14.38 9.51
C ALA A 161 -9.36 -13.33 9.46
N VAL A 162 -9.13 -12.72 8.29
CA VAL A 162 -8.23 -11.57 8.16
C VAL A 162 -9.04 -10.35 7.75
N ILE A 163 -8.91 -9.27 8.52
CA ILE A 163 -9.54 -7.98 8.31
C ILE A 163 -8.43 -7.01 7.88
N LEU A 164 -8.69 -6.20 6.85
CA LEU A 164 -7.77 -5.15 6.42
C LEU A 164 -8.33 -3.80 6.86
N ASP A 165 -7.56 -3.07 7.66
CA ASP A 165 -7.85 -1.66 7.92
C ASP A 165 -7.45 -0.83 6.69
N LEU A 166 -8.37 -0.01 6.21
CA LEU A 166 -8.20 0.76 4.98
C LEU A 166 -8.46 2.24 5.22
N ALA A 167 -7.40 3.05 5.10
CA ALA A 167 -7.49 4.51 5.17
C ALA A 167 -7.98 5.08 3.82
N LEU A 168 -9.29 5.09 3.58
CA LEU A 168 -9.90 5.54 2.31
C LEU A 168 -10.37 7.00 2.32
N ASN A 169 -10.30 7.67 3.47
CA ASN A 169 -10.81 9.03 3.66
C ASN A 169 -9.81 10.14 3.29
N HIS A 170 -8.55 9.81 3.09
CA HIS A 170 -7.48 10.72 2.69
C HIS A 170 -6.37 10.02 1.91
N VAL A 171 -5.47 10.81 1.35
CA VAL A 171 -4.22 10.36 0.72
C VAL A 171 -3.09 11.34 1.05
N PHE A 172 -1.84 10.87 0.94
CA PHE A 172 -0.67 11.71 1.16
C PHE A 172 -0.13 12.33 -0.14
N GLY A 173 0.80 13.28 0.01
CA GLY A 173 1.25 14.16 -1.06
C GLY A 173 1.88 13.48 -2.28
N ARG A 174 2.44 12.28 -2.12
CA ARG A 174 2.97 11.49 -3.25
C ARG A 174 1.88 10.88 -4.13
N SER A 175 0.64 10.80 -3.63
CA SER A 175 -0.45 10.22 -4.41
C SER A 175 -0.63 10.92 -5.77
N PRO A 176 -0.82 10.16 -6.86
CA PRO A 176 -1.19 10.73 -8.16
C PRO A 176 -2.43 11.60 -8.09
N LEU A 177 -3.39 11.28 -7.21
CA LEU A 177 -4.62 12.04 -7.02
C LEU A 177 -4.35 13.45 -6.49
N VAL A 178 -3.29 13.63 -5.67
CA VAL A 178 -2.82 14.95 -5.25
C VAL A 178 -2.04 15.61 -6.37
N LYS A 179 -1.03 14.91 -6.92
CA LYS A 179 -0.08 15.48 -7.90
C LYS A 179 -0.74 16.00 -9.17
N MET A 180 -1.81 15.37 -9.63
CA MET A 180 -2.52 15.82 -10.83
C MET A 180 -3.21 17.18 -10.68
N TRP A 181 -3.49 17.63 -9.45
CA TRP A 181 -4.18 18.88 -9.13
C TRP A 181 -3.62 19.50 -7.86
N MET A 182 -2.32 19.82 -7.89
CA MET A 182 -1.61 20.48 -6.79
C MET A 182 -1.77 21.99 -6.85
N ASP A 183 -1.64 22.65 -5.70
CA ASP A 183 -1.63 24.10 -5.59
C ASP A 183 -0.44 24.73 -6.32
N ASP A 184 0.73 24.08 -6.26
CA ASP A 184 1.95 24.52 -6.92
C ASP A 184 2.65 23.36 -7.65
N PRO A 185 2.19 22.99 -8.85
CA PRO A 185 2.79 21.91 -9.63
C PRO A 185 4.20 22.24 -10.15
N ASP A 186 4.56 23.51 -10.22
CA ASP A 186 5.87 23.95 -10.73
C ASP A 186 6.99 23.76 -9.69
N ASN A 187 6.63 23.73 -8.41
CA ASN A 187 7.57 23.47 -7.31
C ASN A 187 7.83 21.96 -7.07
N ASN A 188 7.21 21.12 -7.81
CA ASN A 188 7.53 19.74 -8.18
C ASN A 188 7.65 18.68 -7.10
N SER A 189 7.44 18.94 -5.81
CA SER A 189 7.73 17.86 -4.87
C SER A 189 6.59 17.56 -3.90
N TRP A 190 6.12 18.54 -3.19
CA TRP A 190 5.28 18.27 -2.03
C TRP A 190 4.33 19.45 -1.81
N GLY A 191 3.15 19.36 -2.34
CA GLY A 191 2.11 20.35 -2.12
C GLY A 191 0.82 19.71 -1.65
N GLY A 192 -0.09 20.53 -1.13
CA GLY A 192 -1.46 20.13 -0.88
C GLY A 192 -2.26 20.02 -2.20
N PRO A 193 -3.40 19.33 -2.19
CA PRO A 193 -4.31 19.35 -3.33
C PRO A 193 -4.85 20.77 -3.48
N SER A 194 -5.00 21.24 -4.73
CA SER A 194 -5.66 22.52 -4.98
C SER A 194 -7.13 22.46 -4.61
N ASN A 195 -7.73 23.62 -4.37
CA ASN A 195 -9.17 23.72 -4.09
C ASN A 195 -10.04 23.26 -5.29
N GLU A 196 -9.47 23.15 -6.47
CA GLU A 196 -10.13 22.67 -7.68
C GLU A 196 -9.93 21.16 -7.91
N ASN A 197 -9.23 20.48 -6.98
CA ASN A 197 -8.98 19.05 -7.12
C ASN A 197 -10.29 18.26 -7.06
N PRO A 198 -10.66 17.51 -8.13
CA PRO A 198 -11.96 16.84 -8.19
C PRO A 198 -12.03 15.56 -7.32
N TYR A 199 -10.91 15.10 -6.79
CA TYR A 199 -10.83 13.88 -6.00
C TYR A 199 -11.05 14.11 -4.50
N PHE A 200 -10.98 15.35 -4.04
CA PHE A 200 -11.13 15.71 -2.64
C PHE A 200 -12.31 16.66 -2.43
N ASN A 201 -13.02 16.45 -1.34
CA ASN A 201 -14.02 17.40 -0.90
C ASN A 201 -13.30 18.70 -0.48
N GLN A 202 -13.81 19.83 -0.92
CA GLN A 202 -13.37 21.10 -0.37
C GLN A 202 -13.71 21.10 1.12
N SER A 203 -12.74 21.44 1.96
CA SER A 203 -13.01 21.69 3.37
C SER A 203 -14.01 22.83 3.46
N ALA A 204 -15.16 22.55 4.08
CA ALA A 204 -16.18 23.54 4.35
C ALA A 204 -15.67 24.62 5.33
#